data_fc18ca15ef2508c45e3825423b41a8ff
#
_entry.id   fc18ca15ef2508c45e3825423b41a8ff
#
_cell.length_a   1.000
_cell.length_b   1.000
_cell.length_c   1.000
_cell.angle_alpha   90.00
_cell.angle_beta   90.00
_cell.angle_gamma   90.00
#
_symmetry.space_group_name_H-M   'P 1'
#
loop_
_entity.id
_entity.type
_entity.pdbx_description
1 polymer ?
#
loop_
_entity_poly.entity_id
_entity_poly.type
_entity_poly.pdbx_seq_one_letter_code
_entity_poly.pdbx_strand_id
1 'polypeptide(L)'
;MFTGRTMLNPILNLIFDIISATPHIKVHELAQQLKALNGLPELDEDSHKDLFKRNFLIMNGLYQLQDELCDTHHIVHISALDIYIEHLEQETVSSDHCNLPSHNDPLKSYYLDWNNYDTSKEEIEALLSEFWQNYLSVQTPRPSAQTREALVKKWRLPDEYDLPTLQKKWRRLALSCHPDKGGSDLEFNQIKLEYDQLKTAL
;
A
#
# COMPACT_ATOMS: atom_id res chain seq x y z
N MET A 1 -13.76 24.88 -20.72
CA MET A 1 -12.43 24.73 -20.13
C MET A 1 -12.57 24.99 -18.64
N PHE A 2 -12.86 23.96 -17.86
CA PHE A 2 -12.85 24.05 -16.41
C PHE A 2 -11.42 23.74 -15.95
N THR A 3 -10.66 24.76 -15.61
CA THR A 3 -9.42 24.63 -14.86
C THR A 3 -9.79 24.04 -13.51
N GLY A 4 -9.53 22.74 -13.31
CA GLY A 4 -9.77 22.08 -12.05
C GLY A 4 -8.94 22.75 -10.96
N ARG A 5 -9.60 23.54 -10.11
CA ARG A 5 -9.01 23.94 -8.83
C ARG A 5 -8.85 22.67 -8.03
N THR A 6 -7.63 22.20 -7.89
CA THR A 6 -7.31 21.13 -6.94
C THR A 6 -7.79 21.60 -5.57
N MET A 7 -8.77 20.92 -5.00
CA MET A 7 -9.31 21.30 -3.69
C MET A 7 -8.23 20.99 -2.66
N LEU A 8 -7.72 22.02 -1.98
CA LEU A 8 -6.66 21.87 -1.00
C LEU A 8 -7.19 21.10 0.22
N ASN A 9 -6.43 20.13 0.69
CA ASN A 9 -6.79 19.35 1.86
C ASN A 9 -6.75 20.23 3.12
N PRO A 10 -7.82 20.26 3.94
CA PRO A 10 -7.89 21.16 5.10
C PRO A 10 -6.85 20.84 6.19
N ILE A 11 -6.34 19.62 6.25
CA ILE A 11 -5.33 19.18 7.25
C ILE A 11 -3.92 19.06 6.67
N LEU A 12 -3.68 19.55 5.44
CA LEU A 12 -2.42 19.40 4.74
C LEU A 12 -1.22 19.88 5.56
N ASN A 13 -1.32 21.10 6.11
CA ASN A 13 -0.25 21.70 6.91
C ASN A 13 0.03 20.91 8.20
N LEU A 14 -1.02 20.40 8.86
CA LEU A 14 -0.85 19.57 10.06
C LEU A 14 -0.16 18.24 9.74
N ILE A 15 -0.51 17.62 8.62
CA ILE A 15 0.18 16.41 8.15
C ILE A 15 1.65 16.73 7.90
N PHE A 16 1.95 17.81 7.18
CA PHE A 16 3.32 18.22 6.87
C PHE A 16 4.13 18.47 8.16
N ASP A 17 3.59 19.21 9.11
CA ASP A 17 4.27 19.50 10.39
C ASP A 17 4.62 18.21 11.14
N ILE A 18 3.70 17.25 11.20
CA ILE A 18 3.93 15.98 11.90
C ILE A 18 4.98 15.12 11.20
N ILE A 19 4.87 14.92 9.88
CA ILE A 19 5.80 14.05 9.14
C ILE A 19 7.19 14.68 9.01
N SER A 20 7.30 16.02 9.04
CA SER A 20 8.59 16.71 9.05
C SER A 20 9.29 16.62 10.40
N ALA A 21 8.54 16.54 11.49
CA ALA A 21 9.07 16.41 12.85
C ALA A 21 9.39 14.97 13.24
N THR A 22 8.84 13.98 12.51
CA THR A 22 8.96 12.55 12.86
C THR A 22 9.63 11.81 11.70
N PRO A 23 10.85 11.23 11.89
CA PRO A 23 11.58 10.59 10.81
C PRO A 23 10.82 9.47 10.11
N HIS A 24 10.08 8.66 10.86
CA HIS A 24 9.24 7.57 10.38
C HIS A 24 7.96 7.51 11.20
N ILE A 25 6.80 7.45 10.56
CA ILE A 25 5.51 7.39 11.24
C ILE A 25 4.56 6.44 10.49
N LYS A 26 3.73 5.70 11.22
CA LYS A 26 2.69 4.86 10.64
C LYS A 26 1.39 5.65 10.44
N VAL A 27 0.56 5.24 9.49
CA VAL A 27 -0.73 5.91 9.21
C VAL A 27 -1.59 6.05 10.48
N HIS A 28 -1.65 5.01 11.32
CA HIS A 28 -2.47 5.07 12.55
C HIS A 28 -1.88 6.00 13.62
N GLU A 29 -0.55 6.12 13.71
CA GLU A 29 0.13 7.05 14.61
C GLU A 29 -0.09 8.49 14.14
N LEU A 30 0.00 8.75 12.84
CA LEU A 30 -0.35 10.03 12.22
C LEU A 30 -1.81 10.41 12.53
N ALA A 31 -2.75 9.47 12.36
CA ALA A 31 -4.16 9.69 12.68
C ALA A 31 -4.37 10.04 14.16
N GLN A 32 -3.65 9.39 15.08
CA GLN A 32 -3.72 9.71 16.53
C GLN A 32 -3.20 11.11 16.83
N GLN A 33 -2.07 11.51 16.23
CA GLN A 33 -1.50 12.84 16.42
C GLN A 33 -2.41 13.93 15.84
N LEU A 34 -2.96 13.71 14.64
CA LEU A 34 -3.93 14.63 14.03
C LEU A 34 -5.18 14.79 14.89
N LYS A 35 -5.68 13.71 15.48
CA LYS A 35 -6.82 13.76 16.42
C LYS A 35 -6.47 14.54 17.69
N ALA A 36 -5.29 14.35 18.25
CA ALA A 36 -4.82 15.09 19.43
C ALA A 36 -4.70 16.59 19.18
N LEU A 37 -4.38 17.00 17.95
CA LEU A 37 -4.32 18.38 17.50
C LEU A 37 -5.69 18.97 17.04
N ASN A 38 -6.78 18.24 17.22
CA ASN A 38 -8.13 18.57 16.72
C ASN A 38 -8.19 18.76 15.19
N GLY A 39 -7.26 18.18 14.44
CA GLY A 39 -7.24 18.22 12.98
C GLY A 39 -8.24 17.25 12.34
N LEU A 40 -8.69 16.23 13.09
CA LEU A 40 -9.68 15.24 12.65
C LEU A 40 -10.87 15.21 13.62
N PRO A 41 -11.84 16.12 13.47
CA PRO A 41 -13.10 16.05 14.24
C PRO A 41 -13.91 14.82 13.82
N GLU A 42 -15.06 14.63 14.45
CA GLU A 42 -16.05 13.65 13.99
C GLU A 42 -16.66 14.13 12.66
N LEU A 43 -16.50 13.32 11.61
CA LEU A 43 -16.83 13.69 10.23
C LEU A 43 -18.16 13.06 9.77
N ASP A 44 -18.64 12.04 10.48
CA ASP A 44 -19.89 11.35 10.17
C ASP A 44 -20.46 10.68 11.43
N GLU A 45 -21.80 10.59 11.52
CA GLU A 45 -22.49 9.89 12.61
C GLU A 45 -22.29 8.36 12.54
N ASP A 46 -22.13 7.81 11.32
CA ASP A 46 -21.79 6.40 11.12
C ASP A 46 -20.28 6.21 11.34
N SER A 47 -19.93 5.37 12.30
CA SER A 47 -18.53 5.12 12.68
C SER A 47 -17.66 4.56 11.55
N HIS A 48 -18.24 3.79 10.60
CA HIS A 48 -17.51 3.28 9.44
C HIS A 48 -17.25 4.38 8.41
N LYS A 49 -18.24 5.24 8.17
CA LYS A 49 -18.09 6.40 7.30
C LYS A 49 -17.12 7.41 7.90
N ASP A 50 -17.20 7.67 9.21
CA ASP A 50 -16.26 8.54 9.92
C ASP A 50 -14.82 8.03 9.77
N LEU A 51 -14.59 6.74 10.00
CA LEU A 51 -13.27 6.14 9.82
C LEU A 51 -12.78 6.25 8.37
N PHE A 52 -13.67 6.01 7.41
CA PHE A 52 -13.33 6.14 5.99
C PHE A 52 -12.97 7.59 5.63
N LYS A 53 -13.79 8.55 6.01
CA LYS A 53 -13.56 9.98 5.74
C LYS A 53 -12.26 10.48 6.34
N ARG A 54 -11.92 10.06 7.57
CA ARG A 54 -10.64 10.36 8.21
C ARG A 54 -9.47 9.77 7.44
N ASN A 55 -9.55 8.50 7.08
CA ASN A 55 -8.51 7.86 6.27
C ASN A 55 -8.37 8.52 4.89
N PHE A 56 -9.49 8.88 4.26
CA PHE A 56 -9.48 9.59 3.00
C PHE A 56 -8.73 10.93 3.11
N LEU A 57 -9.03 11.74 4.13
CA LEU A 57 -8.35 13.03 4.34
C LEU A 57 -6.85 12.85 4.57
N ILE A 58 -6.44 11.86 5.36
CA ILE A 58 -5.03 11.59 5.61
C ILE A 58 -4.31 11.20 4.32
N MET A 59 -4.84 10.24 3.58
CA MET A 59 -4.21 9.76 2.35
C MET A 59 -4.23 10.82 1.24
N ASN A 60 -5.33 11.56 1.09
CA ASN A 60 -5.41 12.68 0.16
C ASN A 60 -4.34 13.75 0.48
N GLY A 61 -4.18 14.11 1.76
CA GLY A 61 -3.16 15.07 2.17
C GLY A 61 -1.74 14.56 1.91
N LEU A 62 -1.46 13.30 2.20
CA LEU A 62 -0.15 12.70 1.92
C LEU A 62 0.18 12.70 0.43
N TYR A 63 -0.77 12.35 -0.43
CA TYR A 63 -0.54 12.37 -1.89
C TYR A 63 -0.44 13.79 -2.45
N GLN A 64 -1.17 14.77 -1.90
CA GLN A 64 -0.97 16.18 -2.26
C GLN A 64 0.43 16.67 -1.86
N LEU A 65 0.91 16.33 -0.65
CA LEU A 65 2.28 16.66 -0.21
C LEU A 65 3.34 15.98 -1.08
N GLN A 66 3.11 14.74 -1.48
CA GLN A 66 4.01 14.03 -2.38
C GLN A 66 4.19 14.79 -3.71
N ASP A 67 3.10 15.32 -4.28
CA ASP A 67 3.14 16.12 -5.49
C ASP A 67 3.82 17.48 -5.26
N GLU A 68 3.49 18.17 -4.17
CA GLU A 68 4.06 19.49 -3.86
C GLU A 68 5.56 19.43 -3.55
N LEU A 69 6.01 18.40 -2.84
CA LEU A 69 7.40 18.28 -2.42
C LEU A 69 8.31 17.70 -3.51
N CYS A 70 7.77 17.06 -4.52
CA CYS A 70 8.53 16.51 -5.64
C CYS A 70 9.43 17.57 -6.31
N ASP A 71 8.93 18.78 -6.49
CA ASP A 71 9.67 19.89 -7.10
C ASP A 71 10.78 20.47 -6.18
N THR A 72 10.79 20.09 -4.92
CA THR A 72 11.73 20.62 -3.90
C THR A 72 12.84 19.66 -3.53
N HIS A 73 13.10 18.64 -4.33
CA HIS A 73 14.09 17.58 -4.07
C HIS A 73 13.75 16.72 -2.84
N HIS A 74 12.47 16.62 -2.48
CA HIS A 74 11.99 15.76 -1.42
C HIS A 74 10.99 14.76 -1.98
N ILE A 75 11.11 13.51 -1.52
CA ILE A 75 10.17 12.44 -1.86
C ILE A 75 9.43 12.04 -0.59
N VAL A 76 8.10 12.07 -0.63
CA VAL A 76 7.27 11.50 0.44
C VAL A 76 7.01 10.05 0.13
N HIS A 77 7.57 9.16 0.92
CA HIS A 77 7.28 7.73 0.86
C HIS A 77 6.02 7.44 1.68
N ILE A 78 5.06 6.79 1.04
CA ILE A 78 3.74 6.52 1.62
C ILE A 78 3.48 5.02 1.59
N SER A 79 3.42 4.41 2.77
CA SER A 79 2.90 3.06 2.96
C SER A 79 2.06 2.99 4.23
N ALA A 80 1.25 1.94 4.39
CA ALA A 80 0.42 1.78 5.58
C ALA A 80 1.23 1.68 6.88
N LEU A 81 2.45 1.17 6.79
CA LEU A 81 3.32 0.87 7.93
C LEU A 81 4.47 1.87 8.10
N ASP A 82 4.72 2.72 7.09
CA ASP A 82 5.84 3.65 7.14
C ASP A 82 5.60 4.84 6.21
N ILE A 83 5.68 6.04 6.76
CA ILE A 83 5.61 7.32 6.06
C ILE A 83 6.84 8.12 6.47
N TYR A 84 7.61 8.60 5.50
CA TYR A 84 8.77 9.43 5.75
C TYR A 84 9.09 10.34 4.57
N ILE A 85 9.87 11.40 4.82
CA ILE A 85 10.37 12.32 3.80
C ILE A 85 11.84 12.02 3.56
N GLU A 86 12.19 11.74 2.31
CA GLU A 86 13.57 11.56 1.87
C GLU A 86 14.05 12.82 1.15
N HIS A 87 15.25 13.30 1.49
CA HIS A 87 15.90 14.38 0.78
C HIS A 87 16.86 13.82 -0.28
N LEU A 88 16.67 14.20 -1.53
CA LEU A 88 17.54 13.80 -2.64
C LEU A 88 18.73 14.77 -2.73
N GLU A 89 19.96 14.24 -2.67
CA GLU A 89 21.16 15.01 -2.95
C GLU A 89 21.24 15.40 -4.44
N GLN A 90 21.77 16.59 -4.75
CA GLN A 90 21.71 17.23 -6.08
C GLN A 90 22.34 16.45 -7.24
N GLU A 91 23.11 15.40 -6.98
CA GLU A 91 23.81 14.65 -8.04
C GLU A 91 22.94 13.62 -8.79
N THR A 92 21.73 13.34 -8.32
CA THR A 92 20.85 12.29 -8.88
C THR A 92 19.61 12.82 -9.59
N VAL A 93 19.50 14.11 -9.79
CA VAL A 93 18.29 14.70 -10.43
C VAL A 93 18.36 14.54 -11.94
N SER A 94 18.09 13.35 -12.43
CA SER A 94 17.48 13.21 -13.75
C SER A 94 15.97 13.46 -13.59
N SER A 95 15.38 14.18 -14.54
CA SER A 95 13.95 14.52 -14.62
C SER A 95 12.96 13.32 -14.53
N ASP A 96 13.48 12.12 -14.33
CA ASP A 96 12.74 10.88 -14.19
C ASP A 96 12.34 10.53 -12.74
N HIS A 97 12.84 11.26 -11.73
CA HIS A 97 12.51 10.94 -10.32
C HIS A 97 11.06 11.32 -9.93
N CYS A 98 10.45 12.30 -10.60
CA CYS A 98 9.01 12.55 -10.48
C CYS A 98 8.17 11.48 -11.21
N ASN A 99 8.80 10.66 -12.06
CA ASN A 99 8.21 9.51 -12.76
C ASN A 99 8.51 8.17 -12.07
N LEU A 100 8.78 8.13 -10.75
CA LEU A 100 8.75 6.85 -10.03
C LEU A 100 7.41 6.14 -10.31
N PRO A 101 7.35 4.79 -10.24
CA PRO A 101 6.15 4.00 -10.57
C PRO A 101 4.87 4.42 -9.85
N SER A 102 4.96 5.34 -8.89
CA SER A 102 3.83 5.97 -8.20
C SER A 102 2.94 6.85 -9.06
N HIS A 103 3.33 7.26 -10.28
CA HIS A 103 2.45 8.04 -11.18
C HIS A 103 1.28 7.21 -11.73
N ASN A 104 1.38 5.89 -11.68
CA ASN A 104 0.29 4.97 -12.05
C ASN A 104 -0.27 4.23 -10.81
N ASP A 105 -0.12 4.80 -9.60
CA ASP A 105 -0.71 4.22 -8.40
C ASP A 105 -2.24 4.45 -8.42
N PRO A 106 -3.04 3.40 -8.57
CA PRO A 106 -4.50 3.50 -8.55
C PRO A 106 -5.02 4.12 -7.26
N LEU A 107 -4.31 3.92 -6.14
CA LEU A 107 -4.66 4.50 -4.84
C LEU A 107 -4.46 6.00 -4.84
N LYS A 108 -3.38 6.51 -5.45
CA LYS A 108 -3.14 7.94 -5.58
C LYS A 108 -4.27 8.61 -6.35
N SER A 109 -4.62 8.07 -7.52
CA SER A 109 -5.71 8.58 -8.35
C SER A 109 -7.05 8.57 -7.59
N TYR A 110 -7.31 7.52 -6.82
CA TYR A 110 -8.51 7.39 -6.00
C TYR A 110 -8.58 8.46 -4.92
N TYR A 111 -7.52 8.64 -4.12
CA TYR A 111 -7.52 9.58 -3.00
C TYR A 111 -7.40 11.05 -3.43
N LEU A 112 -6.86 11.35 -4.61
CA LEU A 112 -6.83 12.71 -5.14
C LEU A 112 -8.17 13.16 -5.74
N ASP A 113 -9.07 12.24 -6.06
CA ASP A 113 -10.42 12.56 -6.53
C ASP A 113 -11.39 12.76 -5.35
N TRP A 114 -11.73 14.02 -5.07
CA TRP A 114 -12.64 14.40 -3.99
C TRP A 114 -14.07 13.86 -4.14
N ASN A 115 -14.47 13.40 -5.32
CA ASN A 115 -15.77 12.74 -5.49
C ASN A 115 -15.85 11.46 -4.66
N ASN A 116 -14.72 10.83 -4.37
CA ASN A 116 -14.64 9.62 -3.56
C ASN A 116 -14.75 9.86 -2.05
N TYR A 117 -14.78 11.13 -1.60
CA TYR A 117 -14.90 11.46 -0.18
C TYR A 117 -16.25 11.07 0.45
N ASP A 118 -17.34 11.18 -0.32
CA ASP A 118 -18.71 10.85 0.12
C ASP A 118 -19.20 9.48 -0.40
N THR A 119 -18.28 8.60 -0.71
CA THR A 119 -18.59 7.24 -1.19
C THR A 119 -19.42 6.46 -0.17
N SER A 120 -20.44 5.73 -0.64
CA SER A 120 -21.28 4.89 0.23
C SER A 120 -20.50 3.68 0.78
N LYS A 121 -20.99 3.09 1.87
CA LYS A 121 -20.35 1.91 2.47
C LYS A 121 -20.28 0.74 1.50
N GLU A 122 -21.34 0.53 0.73
CA GLU A 122 -21.46 -0.53 -0.26
C GLU A 122 -20.46 -0.35 -1.40
N GLU A 123 -20.27 0.90 -1.83
CA GLU A 123 -19.27 1.24 -2.85
C GLU A 123 -17.84 1.07 -2.33
N ILE A 124 -17.58 1.43 -1.05
CA ILE A 124 -16.28 1.20 -0.41
C ILE A 124 -15.95 -0.29 -0.34
N GLU A 125 -16.89 -1.11 0.09
CA GLU A 125 -16.72 -2.57 0.15
C GLU A 125 -16.48 -3.17 -1.24
N ALA A 126 -17.21 -2.68 -2.26
CA ALA A 126 -17.02 -3.10 -3.65
C ALA A 126 -15.63 -2.71 -4.17
N LEU A 127 -15.18 -1.47 -3.96
CA LEU A 127 -13.86 -0.98 -4.35
C LEU A 127 -12.73 -1.74 -3.66
N LEU A 128 -12.86 -2.01 -2.36
CA LEU A 128 -11.88 -2.82 -1.63
C LEU A 128 -11.82 -4.25 -2.17
N SER A 129 -12.98 -4.85 -2.48
CA SER A 129 -13.03 -6.19 -3.07
C SER A 129 -12.38 -6.22 -4.45
N GLU A 130 -12.68 -5.24 -5.30
CA GLU A 130 -12.08 -5.10 -6.62
C GLU A 130 -10.57 -4.84 -6.54
N PHE A 131 -10.16 -3.94 -5.63
CA PHE A 131 -8.73 -3.66 -5.39
C PHE A 131 -7.98 -4.93 -4.99
N TRP A 132 -8.51 -5.70 -4.03
CA TRP A 132 -7.87 -6.93 -3.60
C TRP A 132 -7.81 -7.98 -4.70
N GLN A 133 -8.85 -8.10 -5.53
CA GLN A 133 -8.83 -9.00 -6.69
C GLN A 133 -7.77 -8.58 -7.71
N ASN A 134 -7.70 -7.29 -8.04
CA ASN A 134 -6.71 -6.76 -8.97
C ASN A 134 -5.29 -6.84 -8.41
N TYR A 135 -5.09 -6.47 -7.15
CA TYR A 135 -3.80 -6.56 -6.47
C TYR A 135 -3.26 -8.00 -6.45
N LEU A 136 -4.10 -8.97 -6.12
CA LEU A 136 -3.73 -10.39 -6.14
C LEU A 136 -3.45 -10.88 -7.56
N SER A 137 -4.18 -10.40 -8.56
CA SER A 137 -3.98 -10.79 -9.96
C SER A 137 -2.72 -10.20 -10.59
N VAL A 138 -2.31 -9.00 -10.18
CA VAL A 138 -1.11 -8.32 -10.69
C VAL A 138 0.17 -8.85 -10.03
N GLN A 139 0.11 -9.20 -8.76
CA GLN A 139 1.28 -9.67 -8.01
C GLN A 139 1.62 -11.14 -8.24
N THR A 140 0.70 -11.94 -8.76
CA THR A 140 0.95 -13.33 -9.08
C THR A 140 0.59 -13.63 -10.53
N PRO A 141 1.48 -13.30 -11.50
CA PRO A 141 1.29 -13.80 -12.86
C PRO A 141 1.21 -15.33 -12.79
N ARG A 142 0.19 -15.88 -13.45
CA ARG A 142 0.02 -17.34 -13.54
C ARG A 142 1.32 -17.97 -14.00
N PRO A 143 1.94 -18.86 -13.23
CA PRO A 143 3.22 -19.42 -13.59
C PRO A 143 3.08 -20.20 -14.91
N SER A 144 4.10 -20.14 -15.76
CA SER A 144 4.15 -21.01 -16.93
C SER A 144 4.14 -22.47 -16.48
N ALA A 145 3.73 -23.40 -17.35
CA ALA A 145 3.73 -24.83 -17.02
C ALA A 145 5.10 -25.31 -16.53
N GLN A 146 6.19 -24.84 -17.15
CA GLN A 146 7.57 -25.14 -16.75
C GLN A 146 7.90 -24.59 -15.36
N THR A 147 7.44 -23.37 -15.04
CA THR A 147 7.64 -22.77 -13.71
C THR A 147 6.86 -23.54 -12.65
N ARG A 148 5.61 -23.93 -12.96
CA ARG A 148 4.80 -24.76 -12.07
C ARG A 148 5.46 -26.07 -11.73
N GLU A 149 5.93 -26.82 -12.74
CA GLU A 149 6.63 -28.11 -12.53
C GLU A 149 7.89 -27.95 -11.67
N ALA A 150 8.69 -26.91 -11.92
CA ALA A 150 9.88 -26.61 -11.14
C ALA A 150 9.53 -26.33 -9.67
N LEU A 151 8.47 -25.55 -9.41
CA LEU A 151 8.02 -25.24 -8.06
C LEU A 151 7.42 -26.45 -7.34
N VAL A 152 6.61 -27.27 -8.02
CA VAL A 152 6.05 -28.54 -7.48
C VAL A 152 7.18 -29.44 -7.03
N LYS A 153 8.23 -29.59 -7.87
CA LYS A 153 9.41 -30.37 -7.56
C LYS A 153 10.24 -29.81 -6.40
N LYS A 154 10.45 -28.48 -6.40
CA LYS A 154 11.18 -27.77 -5.32
C LYS A 154 10.48 -27.94 -3.98
N TRP A 155 9.16 -27.81 -3.96
CA TRP A 155 8.34 -27.93 -2.76
C TRP A 155 8.03 -29.38 -2.37
N ARG A 156 8.42 -30.36 -3.20
CA ARG A 156 8.11 -31.79 -3.03
C ARG A 156 6.61 -31.99 -2.81
N LEU A 157 5.80 -31.38 -3.67
CA LEU A 157 4.36 -31.60 -3.73
C LEU A 157 4.03 -32.76 -4.67
N PRO A 158 2.90 -33.43 -4.49
CA PRO A 158 2.37 -34.36 -5.51
C PRO A 158 2.08 -33.60 -6.81
N ASP A 159 2.10 -34.29 -7.95
CA ASP A 159 1.80 -33.67 -9.25
C ASP A 159 0.37 -33.09 -9.29
N GLU A 160 -0.56 -33.77 -8.64
CA GLU A 160 -1.90 -33.28 -8.33
C GLU A 160 -1.98 -33.01 -6.82
N TYR A 161 -1.83 -31.73 -6.44
CA TYR A 161 -1.96 -31.28 -5.06
C TYR A 161 -3.22 -30.43 -4.91
N ASP A 162 -3.82 -30.48 -3.73
CA ASP A 162 -4.95 -29.63 -3.33
C ASP A 162 -4.51 -28.46 -2.45
N LEU A 163 -5.39 -27.50 -2.27
CA LEU A 163 -5.14 -26.30 -1.45
C LEU A 163 -4.75 -26.65 0.00
N PRO A 164 -5.38 -27.61 0.69
CA PRO A 164 -4.97 -28.02 2.04
C PRO A 164 -3.53 -28.54 2.12
N THR A 165 -3.12 -29.36 1.15
CA THR A 165 -1.76 -29.91 1.06
C THR A 165 -0.74 -28.78 0.85
N LEU A 166 -1.04 -27.86 -0.06
CA LEU A 166 -0.20 -26.67 -0.32
C LEU A 166 -0.07 -25.81 0.93
N GLN A 167 -1.19 -25.51 1.62
CA GLN A 167 -1.20 -24.72 2.85
C GLN A 167 -0.41 -25.37 3.99
N LYS A 168 -0.50 -26.69 4.12
CA LYS A 168 0.26 -27.44 5.14
C LYS A 168 1.77 -27.34 4.86
N LYS A 169 2.17 -27.41 3.60
CA LYS A 169 3.56 -27.27 3.19
C LYS A 169 4.06 -25.85 3.40
N TRP A 170 3.27 -24.85 2.99
CA TRP A 170 3.56 -23.44 3.22
C TRP A 170 3.83 -23.14 4.69
N ARG A 171 2.95 -23.56 5.61
CA ARG A 171 3.12 -23.30 7.04
C ARG A 171 4.45 -23.85 7.58
N ARG A 172 4.86 -25.03 7.12
CA ARG A 172 6.14 -25.62 7.53
C ARG A 172 7.35 -24.81 7.04
N LEU A 173 7.32 -24.41 5.76
CA LEU A 173 8.40 -23.61 5.18
C LEU A 173 8.45 -22.20 5.77
N ALA A 174 7.30 -21.56 5.94
CA ALA A 174 7.20 -20.25 6.55
C ALA A 174 7.77 -20.24 7.97
N LEU A 175 7.48 -21.26 8.78
CA LEU A 175 8.03 -21.38 10.14
C LEU A 175 9.55 -21.63 10.16
N SER A 176 10.10 -22.31 9.16
CA SER A 176 11.55 -22.58 9.08
C SER A 176 12.36 -21.38 8.62
N CYS A 177 11.76 -20.49 7.83
CA CYS A 177 12.43 -19.30 7.25
C CYS A 177 11.99 -17.99 7.93
N HIS A 178 11.18 -18.06 9.01
CA HIS A 178 10.66 -16.87 9.66
C HIS A 178 11.78 -16.05 10.31
N PRO A 179 11.84 -14.70 10.09
CA PRO A 179 12.91 -13.86 10.64
C PRO A 179 13.02 -13.96 12.16
N ASP A 180 11.92 -14.02 12.90
CA ASP A 180 11.90 -14.17 14.37
C ASP A 180 12.52 -15.50 14.87
N LYS A 181 12.72 -16.48 13.98
CA LYS A 181 13.33 -17.76 14.29
C LYS A 181 14.73 -17.91 13.68
N GLY A 182 15.34 -16.80 13.27
CA GLY A 182 16.68 -16.77 12.68
C GLY A 182 16.71 -17.07 11.18
N GLY A 183 15.57 -17.04 10.50
CA GLY A 183 15.48 -17.09 9.05
C GLY A 183 15.80 -15.76 8.39
N SER A 184 15.85 -15.73 7.06
CA SER A 184 16.12 -14.54 6.25
C SER A 184 14.83 -13.97 5.68
N ASP A 185 14.66 -12.63 5.76
CA ASP A 185 13.55 -11.90 5.13
C ASP A 185 13.46 -12.19 3.63
N LEU A 186 14.60 -12.30 2.96
CA LEU A 186 14.67 -12.61 1.53
C LEU A 186 14.14 -14.00 1.22
N GLU A 187 14.51 -15.00 2.02
CA GLU A 187 14.04 -16.38 1.84
C GLU A 187 12.53 -16.47 2.16
N PHE A 188 12.06 -15.79 3.21
CA PHE A 188 10.65 -15.77 3.56
C PHE A 188 9.81 -15.16 2.44
N ASN A 189 10.22 -13.99 1.90
CA ASN A 189 9.54 -13.33 0.80
C ASN A 189 9.54 -14.20 -0.49
N GLN A 190 10.67 -14.86 -0.77
CA GLN A 190 10.76 -15.78 -1.91
C GLN A 190 9.78 -16.95 -1.81
N ILE A 191 9.72 -17.59 -0.64
CA ILE A 191 8.79 -18.71 -0.38
C ILE A 191 7.34 -18.24 -0.45
N LYS A 192 7.04 -17.02 0.00
CA LYS A 192 5.70 -16.43 -0.11
C LYS A 192 5.28 -16.24 -1.57
N LEU A 193 6.15 -15.69 -2.40
CA LEU A 193 5.89 -15.54 -3.83
C LEU A 193 5.66 -16.89 -4.53
N GLU A 194 6.46 -17.90 -4.20
CA GLU A 194 6.32 -19.25 -4.74
C GLU A 194 5.00 -19.91 -4.31
N TYR A 195 4.57 -19.70 -3.05
CA TYR A 195 3.27 -20.15 -2.56
C TYR A 195 2.12 -19.52 -3.35
N ASP A 196 2.17 -18.22 -3.57
CA ASP A 196 1.12 -17.50 -4.30
C ASP A 196 1.05 -17.96 -5.76
N GLN A 197 2.20 -18.23 -6.40
CA GLN A 197 2.26 -18.82 -7.75
C GLN A 197 1.64 -20.22 -7.80
N LEU A 198 1.98 -21.08 -6.85
CA LEU A 198 1.43 -22.45 -6.77
C LEU A 198 -0.08 -22.43 -6.48
N LYS A 199 -0.56 -21.49 -5.67
CA LYS A 199 -1.98 -21.31 -5.38
C LYS A 199 -2.76 -20.83 -6.60
N THR A 200 -2.19 -19.94 -7.40
CA THR A 200 -2.82 -19.45 -8.63
C THR A 200 -2.86 -20.50 -9.74
N ALA A 201 -2.06 -21.55 -9.63
CA ALA A 201 -1.98 -22.66 -10.58
C ALA A 201 -2.94 -23.82 -10.25
N LEU A 202 -3.68 -23.76 -9.13
CA LEU A 202 -4.79 -24.65 -8.77
C LEU A 202 -6.07 -24.24 -9.49
#